data_a477b85a2534b276e9c43f3e7df66020
#
_entry.id   a477b85a2534b276e9c43f3e7df66020
#
_cell.length_a   1.000
_cell.length_b   1.000
_cell.length_c   1.000
_cell.angle_alpha   90.00
_cell.angle_beta   90.00
_cell.angle_gamma   90.00
#
_symmetry.space_group_name_H-M   'P 1'
#
loop_
_entity.id
_entity.type
_entity.pdbx_description
1 polymer ?
#
loop_
_entity_poly.entity_id
_entity_poly.type
_entity_poly.pdbx_seq_one_letter_code
_entity_poly.pdbx_strand_id
1 'polypeptide(L)'
;MREYYEDLWEHLPDDLEPPDLDVRLAFMREGVHSGDRVLDLGSGAGTFTAWLARIGANPLGADVAEAAVRRARAAHPELEFQRIPIERPLPFDDNGFDVVWTSEVIEHVADTGRWLSEVRRVLTPRGRLLVTTPSHGRLRVAVGGVQRFSEPLGDHLHLYTRASLAELLREFGFGEVSVRAAAGPPFWRRLLLAHAVR
;
A
#
# COMPACT_ATOMS: atom_id res chain seq x y z
N MET A 1 -10.42 7.45 13.69
CA MET A 1 -9.61 6.69 12.71
C MET A 1 -8.29 6.21 13.29
N ARG A 2 -7.45 7.07 13.89
CA ARG A 2 -6.18 6.66 14.49
C ARG A 2 -6.36 5.60 15.60
N GLU A 3 -7.26 5.82 16.56
CA GLU A 3 -7.57 4.87 17.66
C GLU A 3 -8.00 3.51 17.12
N TYR A 4 -8.73 3.50 16.02
CA TYR A 4 -9.14 2.27 15.34
C TYR A 4 -7.93 1.44 14.86
N TYR A 5 -6.94 2.08 14.19
CA TYR A 5 -5.74 1.36 13.72
C TYR A 5 -4.83 0.94 14.87
N GLU A 6 -4.73 1.74 15.94
CA GLU A 6 -3.98 1.33 17.15
C GLU A 6 -4.60 0.07 17.75
N ASP A 7 -5.92 0.07 17.98
CA ASP A 7 -6.66 -1.06 18.55
C ASP A 7 -6.59 -2.29 17.63
N LEU A 8 -6.75 -2.11 16.32
CA LEU A 8 -6.60 -3.16 15.34
C LEU A 8 -5.23 -3.85 15.46
N TRP A 9 -4.14 -3.08 15.41
CA TRP A 9 -2.79 -3.60 15.47
C TRP A 9 -2.41 -4.18 16.85
N GLU A 10 -3.07 -3.78 17.91
CA GLU A 10 -2.89 -4.39 19.23
C GLU A 10 -3.48 -5.80 19.31
N HIS A 11 -4.55 -6.09 18.57
CA HIS A 11 -5.29 -7.35 18.64
C HIS A 11 -5.04 -8.33 17.48
N LEU A 12 -4.37 -7.90 16.40
CA LEU A 12 -4.02 -8.80 15.30
C LEU A 12 -3.03 -9.88 15.76
N PRO A 13 -3.14 -11.12 15.25
CA PRO A 13 -2.15 -12.17 15.48
C PRO A 13 -0.74 -11.74 15.00
N ASP A 14 0.30 -12.18 15.71
CA ASP A 14 1.69 -11.83 15.34
C ASP A 14 2.16 -12.56 14.08
N ASP A 15 1.55 -13.70 13.76
CA ASP A 15 1.86 -14.55 12.59
C ASP A 15 0.95 -14.27 11.38
N LEU A 16 0.25 -13.14 11.37
CA LEU A 16 -0.64 -12.79 10.27
C LEU A 16 0.16 -12.51 8.99
N GLU A 17 0.04 -13.39 8.01
CA GLU A 17 0.59 -13.15 6.69
C GLU A 17 -0.39 -12.35 5.80
N PRO A 18 0.12 -11.38 5.01
CA PRO A 18 -0.69 -10.68 4.03
C PRO A 18 -1.33 -11.66 3.03
N PRO A 19 -2.61 -11.53 2.69
CA PRO A 19 -3.24 -12.39 1.69
C PRO A 19 -2.56 -12.23 0.33
N ASP A 20 -2.52 -13.32 -0.44
CA ASP A 20 -1.91 -13.34 -1.78
C ASP A 20 -0.44 -12.85 -1.80
N LEU A 21 0.34 -13.17 -0.77
CA LEU A 21 1.72 -12.71 -0.57
C LEU A 21 2.59 -12.96 -1.82
N ASP A 22 2.56 -14.17 -2.38
CA ASP A 22 3.38 -14.52 -3.57
C ASP A 22 3.09 -13.60 -4.77
N VAL A 23 1.81 -13.26 -4.99
CA VAL A 23 1.38 -12.36 -6.08
C VAL A 23 1.91 -10.95 -5.86
N ARG A 24 1.88 -10.47 -4.61
CA ARG A 24 2.38 -9.14 -4.23
C ARG A 24 3.91 -9.08 -4.33
N LEU A 25 4.61 -10.12 -3.89
CA LEU A 25 6.06 -10.21 -4.01
C LEU A 25 6.52 -10.32 -5.47
N ALA A 26 5.80 -11.04 -6.32
CA ALA A 26 6.09 -11.06 -7.75
C ALA A 26 5.95 -9.66 -8.35
N PHE A 27 4.87 -8.94 -8.01
CA PHE A 27 4.65 -7.57 -8.47
C PHE A 27 5.70 -6.59 -7.93
N MET A 28 6.09 -6.71 -6.67
CA MET A 28 7.17 -5.91 -6.08
C MET A 28 8.48 -6.05 -6.88
N ARG A 29 8.86 -7.28 -7.24
CA ARG A 29 10.08 -7.56 -8.03
C ARG A 29 10.03 -7.00 -9.46
N GLU A 30 8.85 -6.76 -10.02
CA GLU A 30 8.73 -6.13 -11.34
C GLU A 30 9.06 -4.63 -11.30
N GLY A 31 8.83 -3.98 -10.16
CA GLY A 31 8.93 -2.52 -10.05
C GLY A 31 9.95 -2.00 -9.05
N VAL A 32 10.65 -2.86 -8.30
CA VAL A 32 11.70 -2.46 -7.34
C VAL A 32 13.02 -3.10 -7.73
N HIS A 33 14.09 -2.33 -7.71
CA HIS A 33 15.44 -2.77 -8.06
C HIS A 33 16.39 -2.64 -6.87
N SER A 34 17.49 -3.38 -6.92
CA SER A 34 18.56 -3.26 -5.93
C SER A 34 19.12 -1.83 -5.93
N GLY A 35 19.28 -1.27 -4.73
CA GLY A 35 19.76 0.10 -4.52
C GLY A 35 18.66 1.16 -4.50
N ASP A 36 17.42 0.87 -4.92
CA ASP A 36 16.30 1.82 -4.82
C ASP A 36 16.08 2.27 -3.35
N ARG A 37 15.87 3.54 -3.12
CA ARG A 37 15.32 4.06 -1.87
C ARG A 37 13.82 3.87 -1.90
N VAL A 38 13.28 3.05 -1.01
CA VAL A 38 11.88 2.65 -1.04
C VAL A 38 11.17 3.10 0.23
N LEU A 39 10.07 3.83 0.08
CA LEU A 39 9.12 4.04 1.17
C LEU A 39 8.06 2.94 1.13
N ASP A 40 8.00 2.10 2.16
CA ASP A 40 6.90 1.18 2.41
C ASP A 40 5.84 1.92 3.23
N LEU A 41 4.85 2.50 2.54
CA LEU A 41 3.83 3.37 3.12
C LEU A 41 2.60 2.56 3.54
N GLY A 42 2.37 2.48 4.85
CA GLY A 42 1.46 1.53 5.49
C GLY A 42 2.15 0.19 5.73
N SER A 43 3.34 0.21 6.34
CA SER A 43 4.23 -0.96 6.47
C SER A 43 3.70 -2.04 7.41
N GLY A 44 2.73 -1.73 8.27
CA GLY A 44 2.21 -2.67 9.25
C GLY A 44 3.32 -3.26 10.12
N ALA A 45 3.35 -4.58 10.26
CA ALA A 45 4.38 -5.32 11.00
C ALA A 45 5.71 -5.48 10.23
N GLY A 46 5.90 -4.81 9.08
CA GLY A 46 7.18 -4.76 8.37
C GLY A 46 7.43 -5.90 7.38
N THR A 47 6.44 -6.74 7.09
CA THR A 47 6.60 -7.89 6.18
C THR A 47 7.14 -7.48 4.81
N PHE A 48 6.54 -6.47 4.17
CA PHE A 48 7.00 -6.00 2.86
C PHE A 48 8.31 -5.22 2.95
N THR A 49 8.52 -4.45 4.02
CA THR A 49 9.81 -3.77 4.28
C THR A 49 10.96 -4.78 4.31
N ALA A 50 10.78 -5.92 4.99
CA ALA A 50 11.78 -6.98 5.04
C ALA A 50 12.02 -7.63 3.66
N TRP A 51 10.98 -7.83 2.86
CA TRP A 51 11.13 -8.34 1.49
C TRP A 51 11.83 -7.33 0.56
N LEU A 52 11.55 -6.04 0.70
CA LEU A 52 12.25 -4.97 -0.01
C LEU A 52 13.76 -4.98 0.30
N ALA A 53 14.14 -5.13 1.56
CA ALA A 53 15.54 -5.27 1.96
C ALA A 53 16.19 -6.54 1.36
N ARG A 54 15.49 -7.67 1.36
CA ARG A 54 15.98 -8.94 0.78
C ARG A 54 16.26 -8.88 -0.71
N ILE A 55 15.55 -8.05 -1.47
CA ILE A 55 15.84 -7.83 -2.91
C ILE A 55 16.92 -6.77 -3.14
N GLY A 56 17.53 -6.26 -2.07
CA GLY A 56 18.66 -5.33 -2.13
C GLY A 56 18.27 -3.86 -2.22
N ALA A 57 17.02 -3.50 -2.00
CA ALA A 57 16.58 -2.11 -1.88
C ALA A 57 16.94 -1.54 -0.49
N ASN A 58 16.83 -0.22 -0.35
CA ASN A 58 17.01 0.51 0.90
C ASN A 58 15.64 0.99 1.41
N PRO A 59 14.89 0.14 2.13
CA PRO A 59 13.54 0.48 2.54
C PRO A 59 13.49 1.28 3.84
N LEU A 60 12.50 2.16 3.93
CA LEU A 60 11.99 2.75 5.16
C LEU A 60 10.52 2.36 5.30
N GLY A 61 10.16 1.65 6.37
CA GLY A 61 8.77 1.36 6.70
C GLY A 61 8.11 2.54 7.41
N ALA A 62 6.89 2.89 7.01
CA ALA A 62 6.14 3.96 7.64
C ALA A 62 4.68 3.56 7.87
N ASP A 63 4.18 3.78 9.09
CA ASP A 63 2.80 3.49 9.45
C ASP A 63 2.22 4.56 10.37
N VAL A 64 0.89 4.72 10.37
CA VAL A 64 0.18 5.66 11.23
C VAL A 64 -0.03 5.12 12.65
N ALA A 65 -0.08 3.79 12.81
CA ALA A 65 -0.26 3.09 14.07
C ALA A 65 1.08 2.87 14.79
N GLU A 66 1.20 3.35 16.01
CA GLU A 66 2.39 3.09 16.85
C GLU A 66 2.53 1.59 17.17
N ALA A 67 1.40 0.89 17.35
CA ALA A 67 1.38 -0.55 17.59
C ALA A 67 1.99 -1.33 16.42
N ALA A 68 1.68 -0.96 15.17
CA ALA A 68 2.28 -1.53 13.97
C ALA A 68 3.80 -1.31 13.94
N VAL A 69 4.25 -0.05 14.11
CA VAL A 69 5.67 0.31 14.11
C VAL A 69 6.44 -0.41 15.22
N ARG A 70 5.87 -0.55 16.40
CA ARG A 70 6.46 -1.28 17.52
C ARG A 70 6.66 -2.77 17.19
N ARG A 71 5.65 -3.42 16.57
CA ARG A 71 5.74 -4.81 16.10
C ARG A 71 6.79 -4.96 14.99
N ALA A 72 6.80 -4.05 14.02
CA ALA A 72 7.78 -4.06 12.92
C ALA A 72 9.22 -3.97 13.45
N ARG A 73 9.49 -3.06 14.38
CA ARG A 73 10.82 -2.93 15.03
C ARG A 73 11.22 -4.15 15.84
N ALA A 74 10.26 -4.81 16.48
CA ALA A 74 10.51 -6.05 17.22
C ALA A 74 10.82 -7.22 16.30
N ALA A 75 10.11 -7.34 15.16
CA ALA A 75 10.30 -8.41 14.19
C ALA A 75 11.56 -8.21 13.29
N HIS A 76 11.92 -6.95 13.01
CA HIS A 76 12.99 -6.57 12.07
C HIS A 76 13.86 -5.46 12.66
N PRO A 77 14.63 -5.73 13.74
CA PRO A 77 15.42 -4.70 14.45
C PRO A 77 16.55 -4.08 13.61
N GLU A 78 16.92 -4.72 12.50
CA GLU A 78 17.92 -4.25 11.54
C GLU A 78 17.38 -3.25 10.52
N LEU A 79 16.04 -3.07 10.46
CA LEU A 79 15.37 -2.19 9.49
C LEU A 79 14.84 -0.92 10.16
N GLU A 80 14.66 0.11 9.36
CA GLU A 80 14.15 1.39 9.83
C GLU A 80 12.63 1.46 9.69
N PHE A 81 11.96 1.87 10.78
CA PHE A 81 10.51 2.08 10.81
C PHE A 81 10.19 3.41 11.49
N GLN A 82 9.29 4.16 10.86
CA GLN A 82 8.87 5.46 11.36
C GLN A 82 7.36 5.54 11.50
N ARG A 83 6.90 6.04 12.65
CA ARG A 83 5.51 6.44 12.78
C ARG A 83 5.28 7.75 12.07
N ILE A 84 4.23 7.81 11.24
CA ILE A 84 3.81 9.00 10.51
C ILE A 84 2.47 9.54 11.01
N PRO A 85 2.21 10.85 10.86
CA PRO A 85 0.92 11.42 11.23
C PRO A 85 -0.15 11.04 10.20
N ILE A 86 -1.38 10.80 10.67
CA ILE A 86 -2.56 10.67 9.82
C ILE A 86 -3.00 12.06 9.34
N GLU A 87 -3.49 12.17 8.10
CA GLU A 87 -4.09 13.39 7.52
C GLU A 87 -3.19 14.65 7.56
N ARG A 88 -1.87 14.49 7.61
CA ARG A 88 -0.87 15.56 7.54
C ARG A 88 0.10 15.28 6.40
N PRO A 89 0.89 16.28 5.98
CA PRO A 89 1.99 16.04 5.06
C PRO A 89 2.91 14.92 5.58
N LEU A 90 3.39 14.08 4.67
CA LEU A 90 4.37 13.06 5.02
C LEU A 90 5.66 13.75 5.52
N PRO A 91 6.25 13.29 6.63
CA PRO A 91 7.43 13.92 7.24
C PRO A 91 8.72 13.52 6.50
N PHE A 92 8.68 13.57 5.18
CA PHE A 92 9.79 13.23 4.30
C PHE A 92 10.05 14.37 3.31
N ASP A 93 11.31 14.49 2.89
CA ASP A 93 11.73 15.49 1.92
C ASP A 93 11.15 15.22 0.52
N ASP A 94 11.04 16.27 -0.27
CA ASP A 94 10.73 16.18 -1.69
C ASP A 94 11.78 15.33 -2.40
N ASN A 95 11.35 14.45 -3.30
CA ASN A 95 12.24 13.58 -4.09
C ASN A 95 13.12 12.66 -3.21
N GLY A 96 12.63 12.25 -2.06
CA GLY A 96 13.35 11.39 -1.11
C GLY A 96 13.44 9.93 -1.55
N PHE A 97 12.49 9.43 -2.36
CA PHE A 97 12.36 8.01 -2.67
C PHE A 97 12.28 7.75 -4.18
N ASP A 98 12.89 6.66 -4.61
CA ASP A 98 12.86 6.18 -5.99
C ASP A 98 11.61 5.34 -6.24
N VAL A 99 11.08 4.71 -5.17
CA VAL A 99 9.83 3.94 -5.18
C VAL A 99 9.02 4.24 -3.91
N VAL A 100 7.70 4.35 -4.07
CA VAL A 100 6.74 4.18 -2.98
C VAL A 100 6.00 2.86 -3.22
N TRP A 101 6.14 1.94 -2.28
CA TRP A 101 5.34 0.72 -2.17
C TRP A 101 4.22 0.95 -1.18
N THR A 102 3.00 0.53 -1.50
CA THR A 102 1.86 0.59 -0.58
C THR A 102 0.89 -0.56 -0.86
N SER A 103 0.47 -1.23 0.19
CA SER A 103 -0.30 -2.47 0.10
C SER A 103 -1.45 -2.46 1.09
N GLU A 104 -2.69 -2.53 0.60
CA GLU A 104 -3.93 -2.46 1.42
C GLU A 104 -4.01 -1.17 2.26
N VAL A 105 -3.78 -0.02 1.64
CA VAL A 105 -3.79 1.29 2.31
C VAL A 105 -4.73 2.27 1.61
N ILE A 106 -4.62 2.42 0.28
CA ILE A 106 -5.33 3.49 -0.48
C ILE A 106 -6.85 3.43 -0.30
N GLU A 107 -7.42 2.25 -0.08
CA GLU A 107 -8.84 2.04 0.18
C GLU A 107 -9.32 2.61 1.51
N HIS A 108 -8.40 2.81 2.45
CA HIS A 108 -8.67 3.34 3.79
C HIS A 108 -8.36 4.83 3.94
N VAL A 109 -7.75 5.46 2.94
CA VAL A 109 -7.34 6.86 3.00
C VAL A 109 -8.52 7.78 2.75
N ALA A 110 -8.92 8.58 3.73
CA ALA A 110 -10.09 9.46 3.62
C ALA A 110 -9.92 10.56 2.54
N ASP A 111 -8.79 11.26 2.55
CA ASP A 111 -8.41 12.25 1.52
C ASP A 111 -7.36 11.67 0.58
N THR A 112 -7.81 10.82 -0.33
CA THR A 112 -6.94 10.15 -1.31
C THR A 112 -6.23 11.14 -2.23
N GLY A 113 -6.87 12.27 -2.54
CA GLY A 113 -6.27 13.31 -3.39
C GLY A 113 -5.04 13.94 -2.75
N ARG A 114 -5.17 14.36 -1.50
CA ARG A 114 -4.05 14.89 -0.72
C ARG A 114 -2.95 13.85 -0.53
N TRP A 115 -3.33 12.62 -0.22
CA TRP A 115 -2.39 11.53 -0.03
C TRP A 115 -1.58 11.24 -1.29
N LEU A 116 -2.22 11.16 -2.48
CA LEU A 116 -1.53 10.98 -3.75
C LEU A 116 -0.61 12.16 -4.10
N SER A 117 -1.00 13.38 -3.76
CA SER A 117 -0.16 14.57 -3.93
C SER A 117 1.12 14.47 -3.09
N GLU A 118 1.02 13.99 -1.85
CA GLU A 118 2.17 13.77 -0.96
C GLU A 118 3.05 12.61 -1.45
N VAL A 119 2.44 11.48 -1.85
CA VAL A 119 3.18 10.37 -2.47
C VAL A 119 3.96 10.85 -3.69
N ARG A 120 3.33 11.66 -4.53
CA ARG A 120 3.98 12.24 -5.70
C ARG A 120 5.11 13.20 -5.31
N ARG A 121 4.94 14.00 -4.25
CA ARG A 121 5.96 14.94 -3.76
C ARG A 121 7.23 14.22 -3.31
N VAL A 122 7.08 13.16 -2.53
CA VAL A 122 8.22 12.42 -1.96
C VAL A 122 8.94 11.52 -2.97
N LEU A 123 8.29 11.15 -4.08
CA LEU A 123 8.92 10.41 -5.17
C LEU A 123 9.91 11.29 -5.94
N THR A 124 11.02 10.73 -6.41
CA THR A 124 11.93 11.39 -7.36
C THR A 124 11.23 11.63 -8.71
N PRO A 125 11.73 12.56 -9.56
CA PRO A 125 11.34 12.60 -10.97
C PRO A 125 11.54 11.22 -11.62
N ARG A 126 10.49 10.69 -12.28
CA ARG A 126 10.41 9.32 -12.79
C ARG A 126 10.43 8.22 -11.71
N GLY A 127 10.24 8.58 -10.44
CA GLY A 127 10.01 7.63 -9.36
C GLY A 127 8.73 6.83 -9.57
N ARG A 128 8.66 5.65 -9.02
CA ARG A 128 7.60 4.66 -9.24
C ARG A 128 6.69 4.53 -8.03
N LEU A 129 5.38 4.55 -8.27
CA LEU A 129 4.37 4.19 -7.29
C LEU A 129 3.85 2.78 -7.60
N LEU A 130 3.95 1.89 -6.63
CA LEU A 130 3.44 0.52 -6.68
C LEU A 130 2.33 0.37 -5.63
N VAL A 131 1.12 0.12 -6.08
CA VAL A 131 -0.06 -0.03 -5.20
C VAL A 131 -0.64 -1.42 -5.34
N THR A 132 -0.95 -2.07 -4.22
CA THR A 132 -1.86 -3.20 -4.20
C THR A 132 -3.08 -2.88 -3.35
N THR A 133 -4.27 -3.21 -3.84
CA THR A 133 -5.54 -2.92 -3.15
C THR A 133 -6.59 -3.95 -3.57
N PRO A 134 -7.63 -4.20 -2.75
CA PRO A 134 -8.69 -5.12 -3.14
C PRO A 134 -9.39 -4.72 -4.43
N SER A 135 -9.72 -5.71 -5.26
CA SER A 135 -10.49 -5.51 -6.49
C SER A 135 -11.99 -5.53 -6.20
N HIS A 136 -12.66 -4.42 -6.43
CA HIS A 136 -14.10 -4.28 -6.28
C HIS A 136 -14.82 -4.35 -7.64
N GLY A 137 -14.48 -5.38 -8.42
CA GLY A 137 -15.11 -5.61 -9.73
C GLY A 137 -16.64 -5.69 -9.63
N ARG A 138 -17.34 -5.11 -10.60
CA ARG A 138 -18.81 -4.99 -10.62
C ARG A 138 -19.53 -6.31 -10.29
N LEU A 139 -19.03 -7.44 -10.79
CA LEU A 139 -19.61 -8.76 -10.53
C LEU A 139 -19.46 -9.16 -9.06
N ARG A 140 -18.31 -8.91 -8.44
CA ARG A 140 -18.07 -9.22 -7.01
C ARG A 140 -18.96 -8.38 -6.10
N VAL A 141 -19.12 -7.10 -6.42
CA VAL A 141 -20.00 -6.20 -5.67
C VAL A 141 -21.47 -6.60 -5.87
N ALA A 142 -21.88 -6.95 -7.09
CA ALA A 142 -23.24 -7.36 -7.39
C ALA A 142 -23.65 -8.67 -6.69
N VAL A 143 -22.72 -9.64 -6.58
CA VAL A 143 -22.99 -10.95 -5.96
C VAL A 143 -22.79 -10.93 -4.44
N GLY A 144 -21.76 -10.23 -3.96
CA GLY A 144 -21.36 -10.24 -2.55
C GLY A 144 -21.94 -9.09 -1.70
N GLY A 145 -22.54 -8.09 -2.34
CA GLY A 145 -22.98 -6.85 -1.69
C GLY A 145 -21.80 -5.97 -1.25
N VAL A 146 -22.07 -4.70 -1.01
CA VAL A 146 -21.08 -3.73 -0.52
C VAL A 146 -20.65 -4.05 0.92
N GLN A 147 -21.57 -4.58 1.73
CA GLN A 147 -21.35 -4.93 3.15
C GLN A 147 -20.20 -5.91 3.36
N ARG A 148 -19.91 -6.78 2.39
CA ARG A 148 -18.78 -7.72 2.48
C ARG A 148 -17.41 -7.04 2.58
N PHE A 149 -17.33 -5.76 2.21
CA PHE A 149 -16.10 -4.97 2.23
C PHE A 149 -16.03 -4.00 3.43
N SER A 150 -17.08 -3.99 4.27
CA SER A 150 -17.19 -3.16 5.45
C SER A 150 -17.09 -3.94 6.77
N GLU A 151 -16.68 -5.22 6.74
CA GLU A 151 -16.51 -6.06 7.94
C GLU A 151 -15.04 -6.11 8.41
N PRO A 152 -14.75 -6.53 9.67
CA PRO A 152 -13.87 -5.85 10.63
C PRO A 152 -12.41 -5.65 10.25
N LEU A 153 -11.96 -6.13 9.13
CA LEU A 153 -10.69 -5.75 8.46
C LEU A 153 -10.96 -4.97 7.17
N GLY A 154 -12.21 -4.59 6.93
CA GLY A 154 -12.68 -4.11 5.66
C GLY A 154 -13.30 -2.72 5.70
N ASP A 155 -12.80 -1.82 6.54
CA ASP A 155 -13.26 -0.42 6.57
C ASP A 155 -12.79 0.33 5.31
N HIS A 156 -13.19 -0.24 4.16
CA HIS A 156 -12.85 0.32 2.87
C HIS A 156 -13.72 1.54 2.60
N LEU A 157 -13.14 2.71 2.73
CA LEU A 157 -13.77 3.98 2.39
C LEU A 157 -13.95 4.11 0.88
N HIS A 158 -13.05 3.49 0.11
CA HIS A 158 -13.05 3.53 -1.36
C HIS A 158 -13.05 2.14 -1.97
N LEU A 159 -13.92 1.94 -2.95
CA LEU A 159 -14.05 0.69 -3.70
C LEU A 159 -13.47 0.86 -5.11
N TYR A 160 -12.28 0.29 -5.35
CA TYR A 160 -11.57 0.45 -6.61
C TYR A 160 -11.88 -0.64 -7.63
N THR A 161 -12.04 -0.21 -8.88
CA THR A 161 -11.94 -1.04 -10.09
C THR A 161 -10.64 -0.72 -10.82
N ARG A 162 -10.26 -1.54 -11.80
CA ARG A 162 -9.09 -1.23 -12.65
C ARG A 162 -9.20 0.16 -13.30
N ALA A 163 -10.37 0.50 -13.82
CA ALA A 163 -10.60 1.75 -14.52
C ALA A 163 -10.53 2.94 -13.56
N SER A 164 -11.26 2.88 -12.43
CA SER A 164 -11.32 4.00 -11.48
C SER A 164 -9.96 4.26 -10.81
N LEU A 165 -9.19 3.22 -10.49
CA LEU A 165 -7.84 3.39 -9.93
C LEU A 165 -6.88 3.99 -10.96
N ALA A 166 -6.94 3.53 -12.22
CA ALA A 166 -6.09 4.06 -13.27
C ALA A 166 -6.41 5.53 -13.58
N GLU A 167 -7.68 5.89 -13.60
CA GLU A 167 -8.13 7.27 -13.82
C GLU A 167 -7.69 8.18 -12.68
N LEU A 168 -7.92 7.77 -11.43
CA LEU A 168 -7.49 8.48 -10.24
C LEU A 168 -5.97 8.79 -10.28
N LEU A 169 -5.14 7.80 -10.56
CA LEU A 169 -3.68 8.00 -10.62
C LEU A 169 -3.30 9.01 -11.71
N ARG A 170 -3.95 8.99 -12.88
CA ARG A 170 -3.70 9.96 -13.96
C ARG A 170 -4.13 11.38 -13.58
N GLU A 171 -5.29 11.53 -12.94
CA GLU A 171 -5.78 12.84 -12.45
C GLU A 171 -4.78 13.49 -11.48
N PHE A 172 -4.11 12.69 -10.66
CA PHE A 172 -3.08 13.20 -9.74
C PHE A 172 -1.68 13.27 -10.36
N GLY A 173 -1.59 13.26 -11.69
CA GLY A 173 -0.39 13.59 -12.45
C GLY A 173 0.64 12.47 -12.54
N PHE A 174 0.23 11.21 -12.32
CA PHE A 174 1.07 10.05 -12.62
C PHE A 174 0.97 9.68 -14.10
N GLY A 175 2.12 9.42 -14.73
CA GLY A 175 2.23 8.87 -16.08
C GLY A 175 2.42 7.35 -16.07
N GLU A 176 2.51 6.77 -17.27
CA GLU A 176 2.77 5.32 -17.46
C GLU A 176 1.92 4.42 -16.56
N VAL A 177 0.64 4.79 -16.35
CA VAL A 177 -0.25 4.12 -15.42
C VAL A 177 -0.72 2.78 -16.00
N SER A 178 -0.38 1.69 -15.33
CA SER A 178 -0.82 0.33 -15.62
C SER A 178 -1.53 -0.27 -14.40
N VAL A 179 -2.76 -0.74 -14.57
CA VAL A 179 -3.51 -1.43 -13.51
C VAL A 179 -3.99 -2.77 -14.02
N ARG A 180 -3.61 -3.84 -13.36
CA ARG A 180 -4.05 -5.20 -13.65
C ARG A 180 -4.75 -5.84 -12.46
N ALA A 181 -5.67 -6.76 -12.73
CA ALA A 181 -6.31 -7.56 -11.69
C ALA A 181 -5.61 -8.92 -11.57
N ALA A 182 -5.34 -9.33 -10.34
CA ALA A 182 -4.61 -10.55 -10.02
C ALA A 182 -5.30 -11.33 -8.88
N ALA A 183 -4.71 -12.44 -8.49
CA ALA A 183 -5.18 -13.34 -7.44
C ALA A 183 -6.61 -13.89 -7.66
N GLY A 184 -6.76 -15.19 -7.60
CA GLY A 184 -8.01 -15.90 -7.86
C GLY A 184 -8.29 -16.15 -9.36
N PRO A 185 -9.41 -16.83 -9.69
CA PRO A 185 -9.75 -17.20 -11.06
C PRO A 185 -10.05 -15.97 -11.94
N PRO A 186 -9.96 -16.08 -13.28
CA PRO A 186 -10.04 -14.93 -14.20
C PRO A 186 -11.27 -14.04 -14.02
N PHE A 187 -12.42 -14.60 -13.72
CA PHE A 187 -13.68 -13.85 -13.52
C PHE A 187 -13.89 -13.36 -12.07
N TRP A 188 -13.01 -13.75 -11.15
CA TRP A 188 -13.14 -13.46 -9.71
C TRP A 188 -11.83 -12.95 -9.10
N ARG A 189 -11.10 -12.10 -9.86
CA ARG A 189 -9.88 -11.48 -9.38
C ARG A 189 -10.17 -10.59 -8.17
N ARG A 190 -9.39 -10.76 -7.10
CA ARG A 190 -9.63 -10.08 -5.83
C ARG A 190 -8.61 -9.00 -5.48
N LEU A 191 -7.54 -8.88 -6.25
CA LEU A 191 -6.47 -7.93 -6.03
C LEU A 191 -6.26 -7.07 -7.28
N LEU A 192 -6.03 -5.77 -7.09
CA LEU A 192 -5.51 -4.86 -8.10
C LEU A 192 -4.03 -4.62 -7.83
N LEU A 193 -3.25 -4.60 -8.89
CA LEU A 193 -1.83 -4.26 -8.91
C LEU A 193 -1.69 -3.05 -9.82
N ALA A 194 -1.29 -1.91 -9.28
CA ALA A 194 -1.12 -0.67 -10.02
C ALA A 194 0.33 -0.20 -9.97
N HIS A 195 0.88 0.06 -11.14
CA HIS A 195 2.17 0.71 -11.36
C HIS A 195 1.95 2.06 -12.02
N ALA A 196 2.61 3.09 -11.52
CA ALA A 196 2.54 4.44 -12.08
C ALA A 196 3.89 5.15 -11.90
N VAL A 197 4.20 6.09 -12.78
CA VAL A 197 5.45 6.86 -12.78
C VAL A 197 5.13 8.32 -12.51
N ARG A 198 5.92 8.98 -11.63
CA ARG A 198 5.82 10.41 -11.36
C ARG A 198 6.21 11.26 -12.55
#